data_f7964e9b95402a265b49c4a14d56ef4e
#
_entry.id   f7964e9b95402a265b49c4a14d56ef4e
#
_cell.length_a   1.000
_cell.length_b   1.000
_cell.length_c   1.000
_cell.angle_alpha   90.00
_cell.angle_beta   90.00
_cell.angle_gamma   90.00
#
_symmetry.space_group_name_H-M   'P 1'
#
loop_
_entity.id
_entity.type
_entity.pdbx_description
1 polymer ?
#
loop_
_entity_poly.entity_id
_entity_poly.type
_entity_poly.pdbx_seq_one_letter_code
_entity_poly.pdbx_strand_id
1 'polypeptide(L)'
;MKLTLDVENTVTHRDGKLHLDPFETTNKLVMVGCLTDTGKEYLFRDTYDGLQELLDEATILIGHNIVHDLLWIWECGFKYDGSVFDTMLGEYVLLRGQKQPLSLEACAERYNLNTKKQ
;
A
#
# COMPACT_ATOMS: atom_id res chain seq x y z
N MET A 1 -12.33 6.66 -10.84
CA MET A 1 -10.90 6.86 -11.11
C MET A 1 -10.09 5.71 -10.54
N LYS A 2 -8.92 5.48 -11.09
CA LYS A 2 -7.98 4.50 -10.54
C LYS A 2 -7.10 5.20 -9.51
N LEU A 3 -6.98 4.62 -8.32
CA LEU A 3 -6.22 5.23 -7.23
C LEU A 3 -5.12 4.28 -6.78
N THR A 4 -3.86 4.72 -6.91
CA THR A 4 -2.72 4.01 -6.35
C THR A 4 -2.53 4.45 -4.91
N LEU A 5 -2.40 3.47 -4.01
CA LEU A 5 -2.33 3.69 -2.57
C LEU A 5 -1.06 3.06 -2.00
N ASP A 6 -0.37 3.80 -1.15
CA ASP A 6 0.77 3.32 -0.40
C ASP A 6 0.68 3.79 1.05
N VAL A 7 0.71 2.85 1.98
CA VAL A 7 0.58 3.12 3.40
C VAL A 7 1.93 2.88 4.07
N GLU A 8 2.36 3.81 4.91
CA GLU A 8 3.53 3.64 5.76
C GLU A 8 3.10 3.63 7.22
N ASN A 9 3.63 2.67 7.96
CA ASN A 9 3.31 2.45 9.37
C ASN A 9 4.57 2.13 10.16
N THR A 10 4.50 2.30 11.48
CA THR A 10 5.56 1.84 12.37
C THR A 10 5.51 0.32 12.46
N VAL A 11 6.62 -0.27 12.87
CA VAL A 11 6.75 -1.71 13.05
C VAL A 11 7.18 -1.99 14.48
N THR A 12 6.84 -3.17 14.98
CA THR A 12 7.20 -3.58 16.34
C THR A 12 7.93 -4.91 16.28
N HIS A 13 9.08 -4.97 16.95
CA HIS A 13 9.81 -6.22 17.16
C HIS A 13 9.42 -6.80 18.52
N ARG A 14 8.91 -8.03 18.51
CA ARG A 14 8.52 -8.74 19.73
C ARG A 14 8.83 -10.23 19.57
N ASP A 15 9.50 -10.78 20.56
CA ASP A 15 9.88 -12.20 20.59
C ASP A 15 10.62 -12.65 19.31
N GLY A 16 11.50 -11.79 18.80
CA GLY A 16 12.27 -12.06 17.60
C GLY A 16 11.46 -11.98 16.30
N LYS A 17 10.21 -11.54 16.36
CA LYS A 17 9.33 -11.41 15.20
C LYS A 17 9.03 -9.96 14.91
N LEU A 18 8.91 -9.64 13.63
CA LEU A 18 8.51 -8.33 13.16
C LEU A 18 6.99 -8.30 12.96
N HIS A 19 6.33 -7.38 13.65
CA HIS A 19 4.89 -7.17 13.55
C HIS A 19 4.62 -5.90 12.75
N LEU A 20 3.91 -6.04 11.64
CA LEU A 20 3.62 -4.95 10.70
C LEU A 20 2.14 -4.57 10.69
N ASP A 21 1.28 -5.37 11.31
CA ASP A 21 -0.16 -5.23 11.19
C ASP A 21 -0.72 -4.14 12.13
N PRO A 22 -1.94 -3.64 11.86
CA PRO A 22 -2.56 -2.62 12.69
C PRO A 22 -3.12 -3.14 14.01
N PHE A 23 -3.15 -4.46 14.21
CA PHE A 23 -3.66 -5.07 15.44
C PHE A 23 -2.62 -5.06 16.56
N GLU A 24 -1.36 -4.86 16.21
CA GLU A 24 -0.33 -4.59 17.22
C GLU A 24 -0.51 -3.16 17.72
N THR A 25 -0.92 -3.00 18.96
CA THR A 25 -1.34 -1.71 19.53
C THR A 25 -0.24 -0.66 19.59
N THR A 26 1.03 -1.09 19.54
CA THR A 26 2.18 -0.18 19.52
C THR A 26 2.49 0.33 18.12
N ASN A 27 1.93 -0.27 17.08
CA ASN A 27 2.09 0.21 15.71
C ASN A 27 1.15 1.37 15.44
N LYS A 28 1.62 2.31 14.64
CA LYS A 28 0.85 3.50 14.25
C LYS A 28 0.97 3.74 12.76
N LEU A 29 -0.12 4.23 12.19
CA LEU A 29 -0.11 4.73 10.82
C LEU A 29 0.72 6.01 10.78
N VAL A 30 1.68 6.06 9.87
CA VAL A 30 2.59 7.22 9.70
C VAL A 30 2.12 8.10 8.56
N MET A 31 1.82 7.49 7.41
CA MET A 31 1.56 8.25 6.20
C MET A 31 0.76 7.41 5.22
N VAL A 32 -0.09 8.08 4.43
CA VAL A 32 -0.77 7.48 3.29
C VAL A 32 -0.47 8.33 2.06
N GLY A 33 0.11 7.72 1.04
CA GLY A 33 0.33 8.34 -0.25
C GLY A 33 -0.69 7.84 -1.26
N CYS A 34 -1.23 8.74 -2.07
CA CYS A 34 -2.20 8.42 -3.11
C CYS A 34 -1.79 9.08 -4.42
N LEU A 35 -1.98 8.36 -5.52
CA LEU A 35 -1.76 8.85 -6.87
C LEU A 35 -2.95 8.51 -7.74
N THR A 36 -3.56 9.52 -8.34
CA THR A 36 -4.68 9.32 -9.26
C THR A 36 -4.20 8.98 -10.66
N ASP A 37 -5.07 8.42 -11.48
CA ASP A 37 -4.77 8.12 -12.89
C ASP A 37 -4.60 9.38 -13.75
N THR A 38 -4.93 10.56 -13.22
CA THR A 38 -4.66 11.84 -13.87
C THR A 38 -3.31 12.44 -13.46
N GLY A 39 -2.55 11.74 -12.60
CA GLY A 39 -1.23 12.17 -12.16
C GLY A 39 -1.23 13.05 -10.92
N LYS A 40 -2.37 13.22 -10.26
CA LYS A 40 -2.47 14.05 -9.06
C LYS A 40 -2.04 13.26 -7.84
N GLU A 41 -1.12 13.85 -7.05
CA GLU A 41 -0.56 13.23 -5.85
C GLU A 41 -1.20 13.82 -4.59
N TYR A 42 -1.45 12.96 -3.61
CA TYR A 42 -1.93 13.34 -2.29
C TYR A 42 -1.07 12.65 -1.24
N LEU A 43 -0.72 13.41 -0.20
CA LEU A 43 0.05 12.87 0.92
C LEU A 43 -0.68 13.24 2.22
N PHE A 44 -1.05 12.21 2.98
CA PHE A 44 -1.70 12.37 4.29
C PHE A 44 -0.71 11.93 5.37
N ARG A 45 -0.39 12.84 6.30
CA ARG A 45 0.58 12.55 7.37
C ARG A 45 0.01 12.91 8.75
N ASP A 46 -0.22 14.18 9.01
CA ASP A 46 -0.71 14.64 10.32
C ASP A 46 -2.23 14.68 10.37
N THR A 47 -2.85 14.80 9.23
CA THR A 47 -4.30 14.77 9.07
C THR A 47 -4.64 13.92 7.86
N TYR A 48 -5.78 13.23 7.95
CA TYR A 48 -6.28 12.36 6.87
C TYR A 48 -7.57 12.91 6.27
N ASP A 49 -7.81 14.21 6.44
CA ASP A 49 -8.96 14.88 5.84
C ASP A 49 -8.89 14.79 4.32
N GLY A 50 -9.97 14.33 3.70
CA GLY A 50 -10.03 14.13 2.25
C GLY A 50 -9.68 12.72 1.79
N LEU A 51 -9.12 11.87 2.63
CA LEU A 51 -8.78 10.50 2.24
C LEU A 51 -10.03 9.68 1.93
N GLN A 52 -11.06 9.78 2.75
CA GLN A 52 -12.29 9.03 2.51
C GLN A 52 -12.96 9.44 1.19
N GLU A 53 -12.93 10.71 0.85
CA GLU A 53 -13.48 11.20 -0.42
C GLU A 53 -12.73 10.62 -1.62
N LEU A 54 -11.41 10.50 -1.54
CA LEU A 54 -10.62 9.84 -2.58
C LEU A 54 -10.98 8.37 -2.71
N LEU A 55 -11.13 7.68 -1.58
CA LEU A 55 -11.52 6.27 -1.58
C LEU A 55 -12.92 6.08 -2.17
N ASP A 56 -13.84 6.99 -1.88
CA ASP A 56 -15.20 6.95 -2.41
C ASP A 56 -15.24 7.15 -3.93
N GLU A 57 -14.34 7.97 -4.46
CA GLU A 57 -14.24 8.23 -5.90
C GLU A 57 -13.49 7.12 -6.64
N ALA A 58 -12.75 6.28 -5.94
CA ALA A 58 -11.95 5.24 -6.56
C ALA A 58 -12.82 4.10 -7.09
N THR A 59 -12.61 3.73 -8.35
CA THR A 59 -13.23 2.54 -8.94
C THR A 59 -12.38 1.30 -8.73
N ILE A 60 -11.08 1.50 -8.55
CA ILE A 60 -10.14 0.43 -8.21
C ILE A 60 -9.01 1.02 -7.37
N LEU A 61 -8.60 0.31 -6.34
CA LEU A 61 -7.38 0.60 -5.59
C LEU A 61 -6.25 -0.28 -6.11
N ILE A 62 -5.11 0.34 -6.36
CA ILE A 62 -3.91 -0.33 -6.84
C ILE A 62 -2.83 -0.17 -5.77
N GLY A 63 -2.16 -1.24 -5.41
CA GLY A 63 -1.07 -1.18 -4.46
C GLY A 63 -0.20 -2.41 -4.50
N HIS A 64 0.96 -2.31 -3.90
CA HIS A 64 1.90 -3.42 -3.77
C HIS A 64 1.69 -4.06 -2.41
N ASN A 65 1.20 -5.29 -2.38
CA ASN A 65 0.71 -5.97 -1.18
C ASN A 65 -0.48 -5.20 -0.57
N ILE A 66 -1.49 -4.94 -1.38
CA ILE A 66 -2.63 -4.06 -1.05
C ILE A 66 -3.42 -4.55 0.17
N VAL A 67 -3.40 -5.84 0.48
CA VAL A 67 -4.10 -6.38 1.65
C VAL A 67 -3.57 -5.75 2.93
N HIS A 68 -2.25 -5.58 3.03
CA HIS A 68 -1.63 -4.91 4.18
C HIS A 68 -2.14 -3.48 4.32
N ASP A 69 -2.16 -2.74 3.22
CA ASP A 69 -2.62 -1.34 3.20
C ASP A 69 -4.11 -1.24 3.55
N LEU A 70 -4.93 -2.16 3.04
CA LEU A 70 -6.36 -2.19 3.35
C LEU A 70 -6.63 -2.47 4.83
N LEU A 71 -5.85 -3.36 5.45
CA LEU A 71 -6.00 -3.63 6.89
C LEU A 71 -5.78 -2.35 7.69
N TRP A 72 -4.77 -1.57 7.34
CA TRP A 72 -4.50 -0.29 8.00
C TRP A 72 -5.61 0.72 7.77
N ILE A 73 -6.08 0.84 6.53
CA ILE A 73 -7.18 1.75 6.16
C ILE A 73 -8.45 1.42 6.96
N TRP A 74 -8.83 0.14 7.01
CA TRP A 74 -10.03 -0.28 7.72
C TRP A 74 -9.90 -0.10 9.24
N GLU A 75 -8.74 -0.45 9.81
CA GLU A 75 -8.53 -0.34 11.25
C GLU A 75 -8.51 1.11 11.71
N CYS A 76 -8.10 2.02 10.85
CA CYS A 76 -8.14 3.47 11.14
C CYS A 76 -9.52 4.09 10.92
N GLY A 77 -10.51 3.31 10.55
CA GLY A 77 -11.91 3.77 10.43
C GLY A 77 -12.34 4.20 9.05
N PHE A 78 -11.48 4.08 8.05
CA PHE A 78 -11.85 4.37 6.66
C PHE A 78 -12.56 3.18 6.04
N LYS A 79 -13.34 3.43 5.00
CA LYS A 79 -14.15 2.41 4.33
C LYS A 79 -13.81 2.33 2.85
N TYR A 80 -13.59 1.13 2.39
CA TYR A 80 -13.47 0.83 0.97
C TYR A 80 -13.89 -0.62 0.74
N ASP A 81 -14.82 -0.82 -0.17
CA ASP A 81 -15.33 -2.15 -0.53
C ASP A 81 -15.31 -2.40 -2.05
N GLY A 82 -14.62 -1.55 -2.78
CA GLY A 82 -14.51 -1.69 -4.24
C GLY A 82 -13.45 -2.68 -4.68
N SER A 83 -13.16 -2.64 -5.98
CA SER A 83 -12.16 -3.51 -6.60
C SER A 83 -10.75 -3.13 -6.18
N VAL A 84 -9.87 -4.13 -6.12
CA VAL A 84 -8.45 -3.93 -5.80
C VAL A 84 -7.59 -4.65 -6.84
N PHE A 85 -6.40 -4.13 -7.08
CA PHE A 85 -5.36 -4.78 -7.86
C PHE A 85 -4.05 -4.76 -7.08
N ASP A 86 -3.49 -5.94 -6.85
CA ASP A 86 -2.23 -6.09 -6.12
C ASP A 86 -1.09 -6.31 -7.11
N THR A 87 -0.19 -5.33 -7.21
CA THR A 87 0.95 -5.42 -8.14
C THR A 87 1.94 -6.50 -7.73
N MET A 88 2.03 -6.83 -6.44
CA MET A 88 2.87 -7.93 -5.97
C MET A 88 2.33 -9.27 -6.49
N LEU A 89 1.02 -9.48 -6.40
CA LEU A 89 0.39 -10.68 -6.94
C LEU A 89 0.49 -10.74 -8.46
N GLY A 90 0.32 -9.59 -9.13
CA GLY A 90 0.50 -9.50 -10.57
C GLY A 90 1.90 -9.90 -11.00
N GLU A 91 2.93 -9.45 -10.28
CA GLU A 91 4.32 -9.84 -10.54
C GLU A 91 4.53 -11.34 -10.35
N TYR A 92 3.96 -11.92 -9.30
CA TYR A 92 4.03 -13.36 -9.07
C TYR A 92 3.45 -14.16 -10.25
N VAL A 93 2.33 -13.71 -10.78
CA VAL A 93 1.69 -14.35 -11.95
C VAL A 93 2.57 -14.20 -13.19
N LEU A 94 3.15 -13.02 -13.43
CA LEU A 94 4.04 -12.80 -14.57
C LEU A 94 5.29 -13.67 -14.50
N LEU A 95 5.81 -13.92 -13.30
CA LEU A 95 6.94 -14.81 -13.08
C LEU A 95 6.55 -16.30 -13.11
N ARG A 96 5.27 -16.61 -13.29
CA ARG A 96 4.73 -17.98 -13.34
C ARG A 96 5.11 -18.79 -12.09
N GLY A 97 5.10 -18.16 -10.92
CA GLY A 97 5.42 -18.80 -9.67
C GLY A 97 6.89 -19.07 -9.43
N GLN A 98 7.80 -18.55 -10.26
CA GLN A 98 9.23 -18.65 -10.00
C GLN A 98 9.58 -17.91 -8.71
N LYS A 99 10.49 -18.51 -7.94
CA LYS A 99 10.91 -17.91 -6.67
C LYS A 99 11.87 -16.74 -6.92
N GLN A 100 11.32 -15.56 -7.02
CA GLN A 100 12.08 -14.32 -7.11
C GLN A 100 11.52 -13.30 -6.12
N PRO A 101 12.34 -12.32 -5.69
CA PRO A 101 11.87 -11.29 -4.79
C PRO A 101 10.67 -10.53 -5.38
N LEU A 102 9.63 -10.33 -4.58
CA LEU A 102 8.40 -9.65 -4.97
C LEU A 102 8.26 -8.27 -4.33
N SER A 103 9.27 -7.77 -3.62
CA SER A 103 9.24 -6.40 -3.10
C SER A 103 9.09 -5.39 -4.23
N LEU A 104 8.53 -4.23 -3.93
CA LEU A 104 8.36 -3.20 -4.94
C LEU A 104 9.71 -2.79 -5.54
N GLU A 105 10.74 -2.68 -4.70
CA GLU A 105 12.09 -2.34 -5.13
C GLU A 105 12.67 -3.40 -6.09
N ALA A 106 12.52 -4.69 -5.75
CA ALA A 106 12.98 -5.78 -6.61
C ALA A 106 12.24 -5.79 -7.95
N CYS A 107 10.93 -5.54 -7.96
CA CYS A 107 10.15 -5.44 -9.18
C CYS A 107 10.62 -4.26 -10.05
N ALA A 108 10.87 -3.11 -9.41
CA ALA A 108 11.35 -1.91 -10.11
C ALA A 108 12.72 -2.16 -10.75
N GLU A 109 13.64 -2.81 -10.03
CA GLU A 109 14.96 -3.16 -10.57
C GLU A 109 14.85 -4.11 -11.76
N ARG A 110 13.96 -5.12 -11.66
CA ARG A 110 13.76 -6.13 -12.71
C ARG A 110 13.31 -5.51 -14.02
N TYR A 111 12.53 -4.42 -13.97
CA TYR A 111 12.03 -3.71 -15.14
C TYR A 111 12.79 -2.41 -15.43
N ASN A 112 13.93 -2.18 -14.81
CA ASN A 112 14.75 -0.98 -14.97
C ASN A 112 13.98 0.32 -14.68
N LEU A 113 13.09 0.29 -13.70
CA LEU A 113 12.36 1.47 -13.25
C LEU A 113 13.13 2.17 -12.13
N ASN A 114 12.81 3.45 -11.91
CA ASN A 114 13.42 4.19 -10.81
C ASN A 114 13.03 3.58 -9.47
N THR A 115 14.04 3.29 -8.63
CA THR A 115 13.81 2.77 -7.30
C THR A 115 13.73 3.93 -6.30
N LYS A 116 12.98 3.68 -5.22
CA LYS A 116 12.87 4.64 -4.13
C LYS A 116 14.20 4.68 -3.38
N LYS A 117 14.85 5.82 -3.36
CA LYS A 117 16.07 6.01 -2.56
C LYS A 117 15.71 6.27 -1.11
N GLN A 118 16.39 5.57 -0.24
CA GLN A 118 16.26 5.81 1.19
C GLN A 118 17.20 6.92 1.64
#